data_d442bea60fa7e7c98c5f6f6ba99f5268
#
_entry.id   d442bea60fa7e7c98c5f6f6ba99f5268
#
_cell.length_a   1.000
_cell.length_b   1.000
_cell.length_c   1.000
_cell.angle_alpha   90.00
_cell.angle_beta   90.00
_cell.angle_gamma   90.00
#
_symmetry.space_group_name_H-M   'P 1'
#
loop_
_entity.id
_entity.type
_entity.pdbx_description
1 polymer ?
#
loop_
_entity_poly.entity_id
_entity_poly.type
_entity_poly.pdbx_seq_one_letter_code
_entity_poly.pdbx_strand_id
1 'polypeptide(L)'
;MYIGQQISSWQLYVLKGKKPNRAHLKALYAPSEKKLKMMDATFDFYLEHSPAVQYAATLQTKLVVDRDPQQAEYQMMSLTSDFSDFAKRVNRAVFGQANRRKPEKYSLLMLPLLEGSGFCPDEPRTLHYHVGIGNDPDHISLDRLRTIVFFEWSKTRLGQRDVKLTPGDEGWMGYITKEVDGGNLRGCDFANAYVPTSSRHS
;
A
#
# COMPACT_ATOMS: atom_id res chain seq x y z
N MET A 1 -35.99 -10.15 6.17
CA MET A 1 -35.25 -9.09 5.49
C MET A 1 -33.85 -9.66 5.22
N TYR A 2 -33.61 -10.19 4.00
CA TYR A 2 -32.33 -10.79 3.63
C TYR A 2 -31.34 -9.67 3.36
N ILE A 3 -30.38 -9.46 4.24
CA ILE A 3 -29.18 -8.66 3.97
C ILE A 3 -28.29 -9.57 3.11
N GLY A 4 -28.37 -9.42 1.79
CA GLY A 4 -27.48 -10.10 0.88
C GLY A 4 -26.03 -9.72 1.22
N GLN A 5 -25.23 -10.69 1.64
CA GLN A 5 -23.79 -10.54 1.68
C GLN A 5 -23.34 -10.12 0.28
N GLN A 6 -22.96 -8.85 0.13
CA GLN A 6 -22.24 -8.39 -1.06
C GLN A 6 -20.90 -9.12 -1.07
N ILE A 7 -20.84 -10.22 -1.79
CA ILE A 7 -19.58 -10.85 -2.17
C ILE A 7 -18.84 -9.76 -2.93
N SER A 8 -17.78 -9.21 -2.33
CA SER A 8 -16.99 -8.20 -3.01
C SER A 8 -16.49 -8.82 -4.32
N SER A 9 -16.58 -8.06 -5.40
CA SER A 9 -16.06 -8.45 -6.72
C SER A 9 -14.63 -9.01 -6.62
N TRP A 10 -13.92 -8.63 -5.59
CA TRP A 10 -12.58 -9.03 -5.24
C TRP A 10 -12.43 -10.52 -4.87
N GLN A 11 -13.38 -11.14 -4.16
CA GLN A 11 -13.33 -12.59 -3.88
C GLN A 11 -13.37 -13.43 -5.17
N LEU A 12 -13.97 -12.90 -6.24
CA LEU A 12 -13.95 -13.50 -7.57
C LEU A 12 -12.62 -13.28 -8.32
N TYR A 13 -11.83 -12.26 -7.96
CA TYR A 13 -10.58 -11.86 -8.60
C TYR A 13 -9.37 -12.65 -8.15
N VAL A 14 -9.21 -12.84 -6.83
CA VAL A 14 -8.12 -13.62 -6.22
C VAL A 14 -8.02 -15.03 -6.83
N LEU A 15 -9.14 -15.54 -7.33
CA LEU A 15 -9.20 -16.86 -7.95
C LEU A 15 -8.81 -16.89 -9.44
N LYS A 16 -8.65 -15.75 -10.14
CA LYS A 16 -8.52 -15.75 -11.62
C LYS A 16 -7.48 -14.82 -12.24
N GLY A 17 -6.77 -13.99 -11.47
CA GLY A 17 -5.73 -13.06 -12.00
C GLY A 17 -6.21 -12.10 -13.11
N LYS A 18 -7.50 -11.76 -13.15
CA LYS A 18 -8.08 -10.92 -14.21
C LYS A 18 -8.53 -9.56 -13.67
N LYS A 19 -8.26 -8.50 -14.46
CA LYS A 19 -8.77 -7.13 -14.15
C LYS A 19 -10.29 -7.12 -13.99
N PRO A 20 -10.83 -6.27 -13.08
CA PRO A 20 -12.26 -6.09 -12.92
C PRO A 20 -12.96 -5.77 -14.26
N ASN A 21 -14.04 -6.45 -14.52
CA ASN A 21 -14.86 -6.10 -15.66
C ASN A 21 -15.46 -4.72 -15.42
N ARG A 22 -15.10 -3.75 -16.25
CA ARG A 22 -15.58 -2.36 -16.20
C ARG A 22 -17.10 -2.23 -16.13
N ALA A 23 -17.82 -3.12 -16.82
CA ALA A 23 -19.27 -3.15 -16.79
C ALA A 23 -19.82 -3.51 -15.41
N HIS A 24 -19.17 -4.45 -14.72
CA HIS A 24 -19.54 -4.85 -13.37
C HIS A 24 -19.29 -3.73 -12.35
N LEU A 25 -18.13 -3.04 -12.43
CA LEU A 25 -17.85 -1.89 -11.58
C LEU A 25 -18.82 -0.73 -11.81
N LYS A 26 -19.19 -0.46 -13.05
CA LYS A 26 -20.24 0.54 -13.39
C LYS A 26 -21.59 0.19 -12.78
N ALA A 27 -21.97 -1.07 -12.80
CA ALA A 27 -23.23 -1.54 -12.23
C ALA A 27 -23.29 -1.42 -10.70
N LEU A 28 -22.16 -1.69 -10.02
CA LEU A 28 -22.10 -1.68 -8.56
C LEU A 28 -21.93 -0.28 -7.95
N TYR A 29 -21.13 0.58 -8.58
CA TYR A 29 -20.72 1.86 -7.97
C TYR A 29 -21.04 3.06 -8.83
N ALA A 30 -21.59 2.87 -10.03
CA ALA A 30 -21.83 3.93 -11.02
C ALA A 30 -20.74 5.02 -11.04
N PRO A 31 -19.42 4.66 -11.02
CA PRO A 31 -18.35 5.64 -10.95
C PRO A 31 -18.31 6.44 -12.26
N SER A 32 -17.92 7.71 -12.17
CA SER A 32 -17.70 8.53 -13.37
C SER A 32 -16.63 7.90 -14.26
N GLU A 33 -16.67 8.20 -15.58
CA GLU A 33 -15.65 7.71 -16.51
C GLU A 33 -14.23 8.12 -16.10
N LYS A 34 -14.09 9.36 -15.59
CA LYS A 34 -12.81 9.85 -15.03
C LYS A 34 -12.31 8.96 -13.88
N LYS A 35 -13.20 8.60 -12.97
CA LYS A 35 -12.87 7.74 -11.83
C LYS A 35 -12.45 6.34 -12.30
N LEU A 36 -13.14 5.76 -13.28
CA LEU A 36 -12.76 4.47 -13.87
C LEU A 36 -11.37 4.50 -14.50
N LYS A 37 -11.05 5.57 -15.28
CA LYS A 37 -9.71 5.74 -15.85
C LYS A 37 -8.63 5.83 -14.78
N MET A 38 -8.90 6.53 -13.69
CA MET A 38 -7.97 6.63 -12.56
C MET A 38 -7.78 5.26 -11.88
N MET A 39 -8.84 4.49 -11.69
CA MET A 39 -8.74 3.14 -11.12
C MET A 39 -7.91 2.22 -12.01
N ASP A 40 -8.16 2.23 -13.33
CA ASP A 40 -7.39 1.44 -14.29
C ASP A 40 -5.90 1.83 -14.25
N ALA A 41 -5.59 3.13 -14.31
CA ALA A 41 -4.21 3.62 -14.30
C ALA A 41 -3.49 3.29 -12.97
N THR A 42 -4.21 3.38 -11.85
CA THR A 42 -3.69 2.99 -10.54
C THR A 42 -3.37 1.51 -10.50
N PHE A 43 -4.29 0.69 -10.94
CA PHE A 43 -4.11 -0.76 -10.98
C PHE A 43 -2.94 -1.15 -11.90
N ASP A 44 -2.85 -0.55 -13.08
CA ASP A 44 -1.77 -0.77 -14.03
C ASP A 44 -0.42 -0.39 -13.45
N PHE A 45 -0.32 0.73 -12.72
CA PHE A 45 0.90 1.14 -12.03
C PHE A 45 1.38 0.08 -11.02
N TYR A 46 0.49 -0.42 -10.16
CA TYR A 46 0.87 -1.44 -9.18
C TYR A 46 1.22 -2.77 -9.84
N LEU A 47 0.50 -3.17 -10.90
CA LEU A 47 0.81 -4.39 -11.66
C LEU A 47 2.15 -4.29 -12.39
N GLU A 48 2.47 -3.16 -13.00
CA GLU A 48 3.74 -2.93 -13.71
C GLU A 48 4.93 -3.15 -12.78
N HIS A 49 4.80 -2.73 -11.52
CA HIS A 49 5.90 -2.80 -10.55
C HIS A 49 5.87 -4.03 -9.65
N SER A 50 4.81 -4.85 -9.72
CA SER A 50 4.67 -6.04 -8.89
C SER A 50 5.79 -7.08 -9.06
N PRO A 51 6.35 -7.33 -10.26
CA PRO A 51 7.46 -8.27 -10.42
C PRO A 51 8.73 -7.88 -9.66
N ALA A 52 8.90 -6.60 -9.34
CA ALA A 52 10.05 -6.11 -8.58
C ALA A 52 9.82 -6.13 -7.05
N VAL A 53 8.63 -6.54 -6.59
CA VAL A 53 8.32 -6.68 -5.15
C VAL A 53 8.87 -8.01 -4.65
N GLN A 54 9.79 -7.94 -3.71
CA GLN A 54 10.41 -9.10 -3.07
C GLN A 54 9.77 -9.43 -1.72
N TYR A 55 9.24 -8.42 -1.06
CA TYR A 55 8.64 -8.54 0.28
C TYR A 55 7.32 -7.81 0.39
N ALA A 56 6.45 -8.34 1.23
CA ALA A 56 5.17 -7.76 1.63
C ALA A 56 5.24 -7.32 3.10
N ALA A 57 5.02 -6.02 3.35
CA ALA A 57 4.93 -5.50 4.71
C ALA A 57 3.50 -5.10 5.07
N THR A 58 3.10 -5.39 6.32
CA THR A 58 1.92 -4.81 6.94
C THR A 58 2.37 -3.98 8.14
N LEU A 59 2.02 -2.71 8.14
CA LEU A 59 2.44 -1.72 9.13
C LEU A 59 1.21 -1.21 9.86
N GLN A 60 0.96 -1.71 11.07
CA GLN A 60 -0.19 -1.31 11.87
C GLN A 60 -0.03 0.10 12.44
N THR A 61 -1.15 0.81 12.57
CA THR A 61 -1.19 2.15 13.18
C THR A 61 -2.06 2.19 14.43
N LYS A 62 -1.93 3.27 15.20
CA LYS A 62 -2.79 3.59 16.35
C LYS A 62 -4.11 4.26 15.95
N LEU A 63 -4.29 4.53 14.65
CA LEU A 63 -5.41 5.30 14.17
C LEU A 63 -6.61 4.42 13.85
N VAL A 64 -7.73 4.76 14.45
CA VAL A 64 -9.05 4.32 14.03
C VAL A 64 -9.66 5.44 13.19
N VAL A 65 -10.23 5.08 12.04
CA VAL A 65 -10.84 6.07 11.14
C VAL A 65 -11.94 6.83 11.85
N ASP A 66 -11.84 8.15 11.84
CA ASP A 66 -12.86 9.02 12.44
C ASP A 66 -14.15 8.97 11.62
N ARG A 67 -15.28 9.13 12.30
CA ARG A 67 -16.60 9.24 11.65
C ARG A 67 -16.80 10.57 10.94
N ASP A 68 -16.13 11.62 11.40
CA ASP A 68 -16.08 12.90 10.70
C ASP A 68 -15.14 12.81 9.49
N PRO A 69 -15.64 13.03 8.26
CA PRO A 69 -14.84 12.96 7.05
C PRO A 69 -13.63 13.91 7.03
N GLN A 70 -13.75 15.09 7.66
CA GLN A 70 -12.63 16.05 7.73
C GLN A 70 -11.53 15.55 8.68
N GLN A 71 -11.90 14.98 9.81
CA GLN A 71 -10.95 14.38 10.74
C GLN A 71 -10.31 13.14 10.14
N ALA A 72 -11.07 12.29 9.44
CA ALA A 72 -10.54 11.14 8.73
C ALA A 72 -9.51 11.55 7.65
N GLU A 73 -9.77 12.62 6.91
CA GLU A 73 -8.83 13.16 5.93
C GLU A 73 -7.54 13.68 6.60
N TYR A 74 -7.67 14.43 7.68
CA TYR A 74 -6.52 14.90 8.47
C TYR A 74 -5.69 13.73 9.03
N GLN A 75 -6.35 12.66 9.52
CA GLN A 75 -5.68 11.44 9.97
C GLN A 75 -4.86 10.80 8.84
N MET A 76 -5.45 10.67 7.64
CA MET A 76 -4.76 10.12 6.48
C MET A 76 -3.56 10.96 6.06
N MET A 77 -3.71 12.28 5.99
CA MET A 77 -2.60 13.20 5.69
C MET A 77 -1.45 13.09 6.70
N SER A 78 -1.79 13.01 7.98
CA SER A 78 -0.81 12.83 9.06
C SER A 78 -0.07 11.52 8.93
N LEU A 79 -0.77 10.45 8.58
CA LEU A 79 -0.19 9.12 8.39
C LEU A 79 0.70 9.05 7.14
N THR A 80 0.30 9.71 6.04
CA THR A 80 1.12 9.87 4.83
C THR A 80 2.45 10.56 5.15
N SER A 81 2.43 11.61 5.98
CA SER A 81 3.64 12.29 6.44
C SER A 81 4.54 11.38 7.29
N ASP A 82 3.95 10.65 8.24
CA ASP A 82 4.68 9.68 9.08
C ASP A 82 5.32 8.57 8.23
N PHE A 83 4.61 8.10 7.18
CA PHE A 83 5.13 7.10 6.26
C PHE A 83 6.30 7.65 5.43
N SER A 84 6.22 8.89 4.95
CA SER A 84 7.33 9.55 4.24
C SER A 84 8.61 9.57 5.07
N ASP A 85 8.50 9.91 6.34
CA ASP A 85 9.65 9.95 7.24
C ASP A 85 10.16 8.54 7.59
N PHE A 86 9.27 7.57 7.74
CA PHE A 86 9.62 6.15 7.86
C PHE A 86 10.42 5.68 6.63
N ALA A 87 9.91 5.89 5.43
CA ALA A 87 10.56 5.46 4.19
C ALA A 87 11.98 6.04 4.05
N LYS A 88 12.16 7.33 4.37
CA LYS A 88 13.48 7.98 4.38
C LYS A 88 14.44 7.33 5.38
N ARG A 89 13.95 7.00 6.59
CA ARG A 89 14.78 6.36 7.64
C ARG A 89 15.16 4.93 7.28
N VAL A 90 14.21 4.14 6.75
CA VAL A 90 14.49 2.77 6.28
C VAL A 90 15.55 2.80 5.18
N ASN A 91 15.36 3.62 4.14
CA ASN A 91 16.32 3.76 3.05
C ASN A 91 17.72 4.15 3.55
N ARG A 92 17.78 5.07 4.51
CA ARG A 92 19.04 5.48 5.13
C ARG A 92 19.68 4.36 5.95
N ALA A 93 18.89 3.54 6.64
CA ALA A 93 19.38 2.39 7.41
C ALA A 93 19.89 1.25 6.50
N VAL A 94 19.28 1.08 5.31
CA VAL A 94 19.64 0.04 4.34
C VAL A 94 20.86 0.45 3.51
N PHE A 95 20.86 1.65 2.94
CA PHE A 95 21.87 2.08 1.96
C PHE A 95 22.88 3.10 2.50
N GLY A 96 22.70 3.59 3.73
CA GLY A 96 23.62 4.54 4.36
C GLY A 96 23.79 5.84 3.54
N GLN A 97 25.03 6.24 3.39
CA GLN A 97 25.38 7.48 2.65
C GLN A 97 25.11 7.39 1.13
N ALA A 98 25.03 6.18 0.57
CA ALA A 98 24.73 6.00 -0.84
C ALA A 98 23.31 6.51 -1.17
N ASN A 99 22.33 6.22 -0.33
CA ASN A 99 20.97 6.77 -0.47
C ASN A 99 20.96 8.30 -0.44
N ARG A 100 21.74 8.92 0.44
CA ARG A 100 21.81 10.39 0.54
C ARG A 100 22.37 11.05 -0.72
N ARG A 101 23.34 10.39 -1.39
CA ARG A 101 24.03 10.93 -2.56
C ARG A 101 23.26 10.70 -3.86
N LYS A 102 22.65 9.54 -4.01
CA LYS A 102 21.96 9.10 -5.23
C LYS A 102 20.71 8.30 -4.86
N PRO A 103 19.67 8.95 -4.33
CA PRO A 103 18.45 8.26 -3.88
C PRO A 103 17.75 7.53 -5.03
N GLU A 104 17.80 8.07 -6.25
CA GLU A 104 17.22 7.47 -7.45
C GLU A 104 17.77 6.07 -7.77
N LYS A 105 18.96 5.75 -7.27
CA LYS A 105 19.60 4.45 -7.46
C LYS A 105 19.59 3.60 -6.19
N TYR A 106 19.86 4.22 -5.05
CA TYR A 106 20.06 3.55 -3.77
C TYR A 106 18.88 3.78 -2.83
N SER A 107 17.70 3.33 -3.26
CA SER A 107 16.51 3.27 -2.45
C SER A 107 15.79 1.96 -2.68
N LEU A 108 15.03 1.52 -1.69
CA LEU A 108 14.07 0.43 -1.86
C LEU A 108 12.97 0.85 -2.83
N LEU A 109 12.51 -0.08 -3.64
CA LEU A 109 11.17 0.01 -4.20
C LEU A 109 10.19 0.03 -3.03
N MET A 110 9.27 0.97 -3.01
CA MET A 110 8.19 1.03 -2.02
C MET A 110 6.87 1.35 -2.72
N LEU A 111 5.91 0.46 -2.59
CA LEU A 111 4.55 0.59 -3.12
C LEU A 111 3.56 0.59 -1.95
N PRO A 112 3.34 1.73 -1.28
CA PRO A 112 2.45 1.83 -0.14
C PRO A 112 0.99 1.91 -0.57
N LEU A 113 0.14 1.20 0.16
CA LEU A 113 -1.29 1.26 0.04
C LEU A 113 -1.93 1.23 1.42
N LEU A 114 -2.72 2.26 1.71
CA LEU A 114 -3.39 2.44 2.99
C LEU A 114 -4.73 1.71 2.97
N GLU A 115 -4.87 0.69 3.80
CA GLU A 115 -6.12 -0.04 4.02
C GLU A 115 -6.88 0.52 5.23
N GLY A 116 -8.20 0.37 5.21
CA GLY A 116 -9.10 0.89 6.24
C GLY A 116 -9.54 2.32 6.00
N SER A 117 -9.10 2.98 4.92
CA SER A 117 -9.48 4.34 4.55
C SER A 117 -10.91 4.47 4.00
N GLY A 118 -11.56 3.35 3.67
CA GLY A 118 -12.95 3.33 3.26
C GLY A 118 -13.88 3.71 4.41
N PHE A 119 -14.74 4.70 4.17
CA PHE A 119 -15.74 5.10 5.17
C PHE A 119 -16.75 3.97 5.37
N CYS A 120 -16.81 3.42 6.58
CA CYS A 120 -17.84 2.50 7.02
C CYS A 120 -18.40 3.01 8.35
N PRO A 121 -19.62 3.57 8.37
CA PRO A 121 -20.18 4.21 9.57
C PRO A 121 -20.42 3.22 10.70
N ASP A 122 -20.61 1.94 10.38
CA ASP A 122 -21.01 0.91 11.33
C ASP A 122 -19.84 0.14 11.95
N GLU A 123 -18.65 0.20 11.34
CA GLU A 123 -17.46 -0.51 11.80
C GLU A 123 -16.25 0.42 11.89
N PRO A 124 -15.74 0.71 13.10
CA PRO A 124 -14.49 1.44 13.25
C PRO A 124 -13.35 0.60 12.67
N ARG A 125 -12.65 1.12 11.67
CA ARG A 125 -11.52 0.45 11.02
C ARG A 125 -10.21 1.10 11.44
N THR A 126 -9.26 0.25 11.80
CA THR A 126 -7.89 0.70 12.05
C THR A 126 -7.18 0.90 10.72
N LEU A 127 -6.61 2.09 10.53
CA LEU A 127 -5.75 2.36 9.39
C LEU A 127 -4.45 1.56 9.50
N HIS A 128 -4.03 0.96 8.40
CA HIS A 128 -2.72 0.31 8.32
C HIS A 128 -2.21 0.35 6.87
N TYR A 129 -0.89 0.33 6.74
CA TYR A 129 -0.26 0.22 5.43
C TYR A 129 0.01 -1.22 5.04
N HIS A 130 -0.28 -1.53 3.80
CA HIS A 130 0.36 -2.60 3.05
C HIS A 130 1.43 -1.99 2.15
N VAL A 131 2.63 -2.55 2.16
CA VAL A 131 3.75 -2.01 1.39
C VAL A 131 4.45 -3.11 0.64
N GLY A 132 4.49 -3.01 -0.69
CA GLY A 132 5.41 -3.79 -1.51
C GLY A 132 6.81 -3.21 -1.38
N ILE A 133 7.78 -4.05 -1.04
CA ILE A 133 9.18 -3.66 -0.88
C ILE A 133 10.03 -4.50 -1.83
N GLY A 134 10.97 -3.86 -2.52
CA GLY A 134 11.94 -4.52 -3.37
C GLY A 134 13.20 -3.69 -3.54
N ASN A 135 14.07 -4.12 -4.46
CA ASN A 135 15.36 -3.49 -4.72
C ASN A 135 16.25 -3.40 -3.47
N ASP A 136 16.18 -4.43 -2.60
CA ASP A 136 17.10 -4.53 -1.48
C ASP A 136 18.50 -4.96 -1.96
N PRO A 137 19.57 -4.48 -1.30
CA PRO A 137 20.90 -4.89 -1.67
C PRO A 137 21.16 -6.33 -1.19
N ASP A 138 21.90 -7.13 -1.99
CA ASP A 138 22.20 -8.55 -1.75
C ASP A 138 22.79 -8.88 -0.38
N HIS A 139 23.42 -7.89 0.27
CA HIS A 139 24.02 -8.07 1.59
C HIS A 139 23.04 -7.90 2.77
N ILE A 140 21.78 -7.55 2.49
CA ILE A 140 20.74 -7.41 3.51
C ILE A 140 19.91 -8.68 3.57
N SER A 141 19.95 -9.39 4.69
CA SER A 141 19.05 -10.53 4.90
C SER A 141 17.62 -10.07 5.23
N LEU A 142 16.64 -10.94 4.95
CA LEU A 142 15.24 -10.68 5.32
C LEU A 142 15.08 -10.33 6.81
N ASP A 143 15.78 -11.02 7.70
CA ASP A 143 15.70 -10.75 9.14
C ASP A 143 16.29 -9.39 9.51
N ARG A 144 17.35 -8.98 8.82
CA ARG A 144 17.90 -7.63 8.99
C ARG A 144 16.94 -6.57 8.49
N LEU A 145 16.36 -6.77 7.32
CA LEU A 145 15.36 -5.86 6.77
C LEU A 145 14.12 -5.78 7.68
N ARG A 146 13.62 -6.92 8.17
CA ARG A 146 12.52 -6.99 9.15
C ARG A 146 12.81 -6.16 10.39
N THR A 147 14.02 -6.30 10.92
CA THR A 147 14.47 -5.55 12.10
C THR A 147 14.46 -4.04 11.82
N ILE A 148 15.02 -3.61 10.68
CA ILE A 148 15.05 -2.20 10.29
C ILE A 148 13.62 -1.65 10.15
N VAL A 149 12.75 -2.34 9.39
CA VAL A 149 11.37 -1.92 9.16
C VAL A 149 10.62 -1.79 10.49
N PHE A 150 10.74 -2.79 11.38
CA PHE A 150 10.13 -2.77 12.71
C PHE A 150 10.58 -1.56 13.53
N PHE A 151 11.90 -1.35 13.65
CA PHE A 151 12.43 -0.25 14.46
C PHE A 151 12.05 1.11 13.90
N GLU A 152 12.16 1.29 12.58
CA GLU A 152 11.87 2.59 11.98
C GLU A 152 10.37 2.91 11.97
N TRP A 153 9.49 1.90 11.83
CA TRP A 153 8.05 2.10 11.99
C TRP A 153 7.67 2.43 13.42
N SER A 154 8.23 1.72 14.40
CA SER A 154 7.96 1.95 15.82
C SER A 154 8.36 3.34 16.32
N LYS A 155 9.24 4.05 15.61
CA LYS A 155 9.65 5.42 15.89
C LYS A 155 8.69 6.46 15.33
N THR A 156 7.79 6.09 14.43
CA THR A 156 6.79 7.03 13.91
C THR A 156 5.78 7.36 15.00
N ARG A 157 5.21 8.54 14.93
CA ARG A 157 4.22 9.01 15.92
C ARG A 157 2.99 8.11 15.96
N LEU A 158 2.54 7.65 14.78
CA LEU A 158 1.29 6.91 14.60
C LEU A 158 1.50 5.39 14.43
N GLY A 159 2.73 4.93 14.25
CA GLY A 159 3.06 3.52 14.11
C GLY A 159 2.84 2.72 15.40
N GLN A 160 2.40 1.48 15.23
CA GLN A 160 2.38 0.48 16.29
C GLN A 160 3.60 -0.46 16.18
N ARG A 161 3.87 -1.19 17.26
CA ARG A 161 4.89 -2.25 17.28
C ARG A 161 4.41 -3.56 16.66
N ASP A 162 3.33 -3.52 15.90
CA ASP A 162 2.82 -4.66 15.13
C ASP A 162 3.19 -4.44 13.66
N VAL A 163 4.28 -5.10 13.26
CA VAL A 163 4.86 -5.03 11.92
C VAL A 163 5.08 -6.46 11.43
N LYS A 164 4.50 -6.78 10.30
CA LYS A 164 4.71 -8.04 9.62
C LYS A 164 5.48 -7.80 8.32
N LEU A 165 6.59 -8.50 8.11
CA LEU A 165 7.33 -8.54 6.85
C LEU A 165 7.52 -9.99 6.44
N THR A 166 7.02 -10.34 5.25
CA THR A 166 7.09 -11.68 4.66
C THR A 166 7.66 -11.61 3.25
N PRO A 167 8.17 -12.70 2.68
CA PRO A 167 8.37 -12.76 1.25
C PRO A 167 7.09 -12.39 0.50
N GLY A 168 7.22 -11.62 -0.56
CA GLY A 168 6.11 -11.31 -1.46
C GLY A 168 5.71 -12.54 -2.27
N ASP A 169 4.45 -12.66 -2.59
CA ASP A 169 3.92 -13.67 -3.51
C ASP A 169 3.11 -13.02 -4.63
N GLU A 170 2.81 -13.79 -5.69
CA GLU A 170 2.07 -13.29 -6.85
C GLU A 170 0.64 -12.82 -6.51
N GLY A 171 0.04 -13.34 -5.44
CA GLY A 171 -1.30 -12.98 -5.00
C GLY A 171 -1.35 -11.71 -4.16
N TRP A 172 -0.21 -11.30 -3.59
CA TRP A 172 -0.16 -10.19 -2.65
C TRP A 172 -0.61 -8.86 -3.26
N MET A 173 -0.19 -8.55 -4.50
CA MET A 173 -0.60 -7.33 -5.18
C MET A 173 -2.12 -7.28 -5.42
N GLY A 174 -2.73 -8.39 -5.82
CA GLY A 174 -4.17 -8.49 -5.94
C GLY A 174 -4.90 -8.30 -4.60
N TYR A 175 -4.29 -8.77 -3.52
CA TYR A 175 -4.85 -8.59 -2.18
C TYR A 175 -4.84 -7.12 -1.75
N ILE A 176 -3.73 -6.41 -1.90
CA ILE A 176 -3.63 -5.02 -1.41
C ILE A 176 -4.39 -4.03 -2.29
N THR A 177 -4.59 -4.33 -3.58
CA THR A 177 -5.37 -3.47 -4.49
C THR A 177 -6.88 -3.66 -4.39
N LYS A 178 -7.36 -4.53 -3.49
CA LYS A 178 -8.80 -4.81 -3.30
C LYS A 178 -9.67 -3.58 -3.07
N GLU A 179 -9.16 -2.57 -2.34
CA GLU A 179 -9.90 -1.35 -2.08
C GLU A 179 -9.96 -0.45 -3.31
N VAL A 180 -8.93 -0.47 -4.15
CA VAL A 180 -8.91 0.22 -5.46
C VAL A 180 -10.00 -0.34 -6.35
N ASP A 181 -10.12 -1.66 -6.41
CA ASP A 181 -11.20 -2.35 -7.13
C ASP A 181 -12.59 -1.99 -6.61
N GLY A 182 -12.71 -1.78 -5.31
CA GLY A 182 -13.91 -1.25 -4.66
C GLY A 182 -14.16 0.23 -4.93
N GLY A 183 -13.31 0.90 -5.71
CA GLY A 183 -13.42 2.32 -6.06
C GLY A 183 -12.86 3.27 -5.02
N ASN A 184 -12.15 2.78 -4.01
CA ASN A 184 -11.47 3.58 -3.00
C ASN A 184 -10.04 3.92 -3.43
N LEU A 185 -9.86 5.04 -4.14
CA LEU A 185 -8.53 5.54 -4.53
C LEU A 185 -7.80 6.28 -3.40
N ARG A 186 -8.48 6.56 -2.28
CA ARG A 186 -7.88 7.29 -1.15
C ARG A 186 -6.78 6.50 -0.46
N GLY A 187 -6.80 5.15 -0.56
CA GLY A 187 -5.76 4.29 -0.03
C GLY A 187 -4.44 4.33 -0.81
N CYS A 188 -4.44 4.85 -2.04
CA CYS A 188 -3.25 4.89 -2.87
C CYS A 188 -2.34 6.04 -2.47
N ASP A 189 -1.26 5.74 -1.78
CA ASP A 189 -0.27 6.73 -1.33
C ASP A 189 0.82 6.94 -2.39
N PHE A 190 0.44 7.52 -3.54
CA PHE A 190 1.38 7.83 -4.63
C PHE A 190 2.46 8.83 -4.24
N ALA A 191 2.21 9.68 -3.25
CA ALA A 191 3.20 10.65 -2.78
C ALA A 191 4.43 9.96 -2.18
N ASN A 192 4.24 8.75 -1.65
CA ASN A 192 5.29 7.94 -1.03
C ASN A 192 5.63 6.68 -1.84
N ALA A 193 4.97 6.45 -2.98
CA ALA A 193 5.36 5.38 -3.89
C ALA A 193 6.71 5.75 -4.53
N TYR A 194 7.65 4.82 -4.44
CA TYR A 194 8.99 5.04 -4.97
C TYR A 194 9.48 3.85 -5.80
N VAL A 195 9.85 4.12 -7.04
CA VAL A 195 10.41 3.14 -7.98
C VAL A 195 11.81 3.59 -8.37
N PRO A 196 12.87 2.93 -7.86
CA PRO A 196 14.24 3.24 -8.21
C PRO A 196 14.51 3.00 -9.70
N THR A 197 15.42 3.77 -10.28
CA THR A 197 15.80 3.61 -11.70
C THR A 197 16.44 2.25 -11.99
N SER A 198 17.09 1.63 -11.00
CA SER A 198 17.70 0.30 -11.11
C SER A 198 16.68 -0.85 -11.19
N SER A 199 15.46 -0.64 -10.71
CA SER A 199 14.41 -1.66 -10.74
C SER A 199 13.70 -1.81 -12.10
N ARG A 200 14.02 -0.94 -13.07
CA ARG A 200 13.38 -0.95 -14.40
C ARG A 200 13.98 -1.95 -15.39
N HIS A 201 15.03 -2.70 -15.01
CA HIS A 201 15.82 -3.53 -15.94
C HIS A 201 16.21 -4.91 -15.36
N SER A 202 15.35 -5.52 -14.57
CA SER A 202 15.56 -6.93 -14.17
C SER A 202 14.53 -7.84 -14.81
#